data_ad3a06de79b67da561e975ba368fcd55
#
_entry.id   ad3a06de79b67da561e975ba368fcd55
#
_cell.length_a   1.000
_cell.length_b   1.000
_cell.length_c   1.000
_cell.angle_alpha   90.00
_cell.angle_beta   90.00
_cell.angle_gamma   90.00
#
_symmetry.space_group_name_H-M   'P 1'
#
loop_
_entity.id
_entity.type
_entity.pdbx_description
1 polymer ?
#
loop_
_entity_poly.entity_id
_entity_poly.type
_entity_poly.pdbx_seq_one_letter_code
_entity_poly.pdbx_strand_id
1 'polypeptide(L)'
;LPSLELADVFQSIFHFPEGLIAIGMVVVGIVLICIFGLRIGWGQNGVTDADRNLTVSNSGSYGTASFMSPKEASDCFDVTSAKKTEQDILGMLPDGQILTLPKNTRLNSNLAVCGSSGTGKSRSISRNLVLQAVKRGESLILTDPKSELYESMSEYLRDNGYTVKVFNLIEMDHSDSWNSLNEVCLLYTSDAADD
;
A
#
# COMPACT_ATOMS: atom_id res chain seq x y z
N LEU A 1 65.62 -7.96 -12.02
CA LEU A 1 64.36 -8.54 -12.47
C LEU A 1 64.44 -8.73 -13.97
N PRO A 2 64.32 -9.96 -14.54
CA PRO A 2 64.36 -10.16 -15.97
C PRO A 2 63.15 -9.43 -16.59
N SER A 3 63.45 -8.62 -17.62
CA SER A 3 62.41 -7.99 -18.44
C SER A 3 61.68 -9.10 -19.20
N LEU A 4 60.46 -9.35 -18.78
CA LEU A 4 59.52 -10.22 -19.51
C LEU A 4 59.22 -9.51 -20.85
N GLU A 5 59.86 -9.95 -21.92
CA GLU A 5 59.49 -9.47 -23.24
C GLU A 5 58.12 -10.07 -23.62
N LEU A 6 57.25 -9.27 -24.18
CA LEU A 6 55.92 -9.70 -24.65
C LEU A 6 56.00 -10.88 -25.63
N ALA A 7 57.14 -11.02 -26.35
CA ALA A 7 57.40 -12.12 -27.24
C ALA A 7 57.52 -13.48 -26.50
N ASP A 8 58.11 -13.50 -25.31
CA ASP A 8 58.27 -14.73 -24.51
C ASP A 8 56.90 -15.23 -23.94
N VAL A 9 56.03 -14.28 -23.61
CA VAL A 9 54.66 -14.60 -23.16
C VAL A 9 53.84 -15.18 -24.31
N PHE A 10 53.95 -14.63 -25.52
CA PHE A 10 53.28 -15.18 -26.70
C PHE A 10 53.79 -16.58 -27.09
N GLN A 11 55.07 -16.84 -26.95
CA GLN A 11 55.68 -18.12 -27.28
C GLN A 11 55.31 -19.23 -26.28
N SER A 12 55.09 -18.88 -24.99
CA SER A 12 54.67 -19.81 -23.95
C SER A 12 53.18 -20.26 -24.15
N ILE A 13 52.35 -19.46 -24.79
CA ILE A 13 50.94 -19.78 -25.08
C ILE A 13 50.83 -20.97 -26.07
N PHE A 14 51.84 -21.17 -26.91
CA PHE A 14 51.87 -22.26 -27.90
C PHE A 14 52.58 -23.54 -27.40
N HIS A 15 53.16 -23.53 -26.19
CA HIS A 15 53.74 -24.71 -25.58
C HIS A 15 52.70 -25.55 -24.84
N PHE A 16 52.51 -26.79 -25.31
CA PHE A 16 51.65 -27.78 -24.66
C PHE A 16 52.39 -28.44 -23.49
N PRO A 17 51.82 -28.55 -22.24
CA PRO A 17 50.42 -28.27 -21.81
C PRO A 17 50.21 -26.87 -21.20
N GLU A 18 51.26 -26.05 -21.03
CA GLU A 18 51.21 -24.79 -20.30
C GLU A 18 50.30 -23.74 -20.98
N GLY A 19 50.31 -23.70 -22.30
CA GLY A 19 49.45 -22.83 -23.10
C GLY A 19 47.96 -23.10 -22.94
N LEU A 20 47.60 -24.38 -22.81
CA LEU A 20 46.19 -24.76 -22.57
C LEU A 20 45.70 -24.29 -21.18
N ILE A 21 46.57 -24.33 -20.19
CA ILE A 21 46.24 -23.85 -18.83
C ILE A 21 46.07 -22.31 -18.85
N ALA A 22 46.91 -21.58 -19.55
CA ALA A 22 46.84 -20.14 -19.68
C ALA A 22 45.55 -19.71 -20.39
N ILE A 23 45.19 -20.34 -21.51
CA ILE A 23 43.94 -20.10 -22.24
C ILE A 23 42.75 -20.44 -21.35
N GLY A 24 42.77 -21.55 -20.61
CA GLY A 24 41.71 -21.92 -19.67
C GLY A 24 41.49 -20.88 -18.58
N MET A 25 42.55 -20.32 -17.98
CA MET A 25 42.44 -19.26 -16.98
C MET A 25 41.84 -17.97 -17.56
N VAL A 26 42.22 -17.58 -18.79
CA VAL A 26 41.62 -16.42 -19.46
C VAL A 26 40.15 -16.62 -19.74
N VAL A 27 39.74 -17.78 -20.22
CA VAL A 27 38.32 -18.10 -20.46
C VAL A 27 37.51 -18.09 -19.16
N VAL A 28 38.04 -18.70 -18.10
CA VAL A 28 37.42 -18.65 -16.77
C VAL A 28 37.30 -17.22 -16.25
N GLY A 29 38.35 -16.41 -16.42
CA GLY A 29 38.32 -14.98 -16.07
C GLY A 29 37.23 -14.20 -16.81
N ILE A 30 37.10 -14.40 -18.13
CA ILE A 30 36.06 -13.76 -18.95
C ILE A 30 34.67 -14.23 -18.51
N VAL A 31 34.46 -15.52 -18.26
CA VAL A 31 33.21 -16.08 -17.80
C VAL A 31 32.83 -15.49 -16.42
N LEU A 32 33.77 -15.39 -15.50
CA LEU A 32 33.56 -14.75 -14.21
C LEU A 32 33.20 -13.27 -14.33
N ILE A 33 33.92 -12.54 -15.20
CA ILE A 33 33.60 -11.11 -15.48
C ILE A 33 32.19 -10.96 -16.08
N CYS A 34 31.81 -11.86 -17.02
CA CYS A 34 30.46 -11.86 -17.58
C CYS A 34 29.39 -12.18 -16.51
N ILE A 35 29.61 -13.19 -15.67
CA ILE A 35 28.67 -13.57 -14.61
C ILE A 35 28.57 -12.46 -13.55
N PHE A 36 29.69 -11.88 -13.13
CA PHE A 36 29.70 -10.78 -12.19
C PHE A 36 29.13 -9.49 -12.82
N GLY A 37 29.49 -9.18 -14.07
CA GLY A 37 28.97 -8.02 -14.81
C GLY A 37 27.44 -8.10 -14.99
N LEU A 38 26.91 -9.27 -15.31
CA LEU A 38 25.45 -9.50 -15.40
C LEU A 38 24.75 -9.40 -14.03
N ARG A 39 25.43 -9.74 -12.94
CA ARG A 39 24.88 -9.60 -11.57
C ARG A 39 25.00 -8.18 -11.00
N ILE A 40 26.02 -7.41 -11.39
CA ILE A 40 26.22 -6.03 -10.92
C ILE A 40 25.38 -5.01 -11.72
N GLY A 41 24.64 -5.47 -12.72
CA GLY A 41 23.69 -4.62 -13.44
C GLY A 41 24.36 -3.41 -14.11
N TRP A 42 25.36 -3.65 -14.93
CA TRP A 42 25.92 -2.62 -15.80
C TRP A 42 24.82 -2.12 -16.74
N GLY A 43 24.27 -0.94 -16.44
CA GLY A 43 23.39 -0.22 -17.35
C GLY A 43 21.93 -0.06 -16.91
N GLN A 44 21.64 0.07 -15.63
CA GLN A 44 20.36 0.68 -15.24
C GLN A 44 20.48 2.21 -15.31
N ASN A 45 20.55 2.70 -16.54
CA ASN A 45 20.40 4.13 -16.80
C ASN A 45 18.95 4.49 -16.49
N GLY A 46 18.73 5.34 -15.47
CA GLY A 46 17.42 5.90 -15.20
C GLY A 46 16.94 6.72 -16.40
N VAL A 47 15.65 6.83 -16.55
CA VAL A 47 15.04 7.73 -17.54
C VAL A 47 15.18 9.15 -17.01
N THR A 48 15.89 10.01 -17.73
CA THR A 48 16.04 11.42 -17.37
C THR A 48 14.96 12.23 -18.06
N ASP A 49 14.11 12.87 -17.27
CA ASP A 49 13.18 13.89 -17.73
C ASP A 49 13.92 15.24 -17.72
N ALA A 50 14.29 15.69 -18.92
CA ALA A 50 15.06 16.92 -19.10
C ALA A 50 14.27 18.18 -18.71
N ASP A 51 12.94 18.18 -18.88
CA ASP A 51 12.07 19.33 -18.59
C ASP A 51 11.93 19.58 -17.09
N ARG A 52 12.02 18.51 -16.28
CA ARG A 52 11.88 18.56 -14.82
C ARG A 52 13.22 18.43 -14.09
N ASN A 53 14.31 18.29 -14.81
CA ASN A 53 15.65 18.00 -14.27
C ASN A 53 15.64 16.85 -13.25
N LEU A 54 14.87 15.80 -13.55
CA LEU A 54 14.66 14.65 -12.70
C LEU A 54 15.15 13.38 -13.38
N THR A 55 15.99 12.62 -12.71
CA THR A 55 16.40 11.30 -13.17
C THR A 55 15.70 10.23 -12.34
N VAL A 56 14.82 9.47 -12.97
CA VAL A 56 14.16 8.33 -12.34
C VAL A 56 15.07 7.12 -12.47
N SER A 57 15.68 6.70 -11.38
CA SER A 57 16.54 5.53 -11.33
C SER A 57 15.70 4.29 -11.01
N ASN A 58 15.85 3.25 -11.84
CA ASN A 58 15.23 1.93 -11.55
C ASN A 58 16.06 1.10 -10.55
N SER A 59 17.15 1.63 -10.04
CA SER A 59 18.05 0.93 -9.10
C SER A 59 17.52 0.82 -7.67
N GLY A 60 16.36 1.42 -7.38
CA GLY A 60 15.76 1.40 -6.03
C GLY A 60 16.53 2.20 -4.99
N SER A 61 17.38 3.15 -5.40
CA SER A 61 18.20 3.96 -4.49
C SER A 61 17.43 4.74 -3.44
N TYR A 62 16.15 5.05 -3.72
CA TYR A 62 15.20 5.73 -2.83
C TYR A 62 14.04 4.84 -2.40
N GLY A 63 14.18 3.54 -2.57
CA GLY A 63 13.13 2.55 -2.37
C GLY A 63 12.41 2.19 -3.67
N THR A 64 11.88 0.98 -3.71
CA THR A 64 11.03 0.49 -4.81
C THR A 64 9.64 0.26 -4.27
N ALA A 65 8.64 0.90 -4.87
CA ALA A 65 7.25 0.60 -4.61
C ALA A 65 6.67 -0.12 -5.84
N SER A 66 6.05 -1.25 -5.63
CA SER A 66 5.31 -2.00 -6.65
C SER A 66 3.94 -2.40 -6.10
N PHE A 67 3.02 -2.69 -7.00
CA PHE A 67 1.76 -3.29 -6.57
C PHE A 67 2.03 -4.68 -6.00
N MET A 68 1.33 -4.97 -4.91
CA MET A 68 1.38 -6.27 -4.24
C MET A 68 0.91 -7.38 -5.19
N SER A 69 1.63 -8.49 -5.23
CA SER A 69 1.19 -9.66 -5.98
C SER A 69 -0.03 -10.31 -5.29
N PRO A 70 -0.87 -11.08 -6.00
CA PRO A 70 -2.01 -11.78 -5.39
C PRO A 70 -1.61 -12.71 -4.23
N LYS A 71 -0.41 -13.30 -4.29
CA LYS A 71 0.11 -14.16 -3.23
C LYS A 71 0.47 -13.36 -1.97
N GLU A 72 1.17 -12.26 -2.11
CA GLU A 72 1.48 -11.36 -0.99
C GLU A 72 0.21 -10.76 -0.40
N ALA A 73 -0.79 -10.47 -1.24
CA ALA A 73 -2.09 -10.00 -0.77
C ALA A 73 -2.79 -11.03 0.13
N SER A 74 -2.72 -12.33 -0.21
CA SER A 74 -3.31 -13.39 0.61
C SER A 74 -2.59 -13.63 1.94
N ASP A 75 -1.32 -13.19 2.06
CA ASP A 75 -0.56 -13.27 3.31
C ASP A 75 -0.91 -12.13 4.29
N CYS A 76 -1.38 -10.99 3.77
CA CYS A 76 -1.70 -9.79 4.55
C CYS A 76 -3.19 -9.55 4.76
N PHE A 77 -4.04 -10.04 3.86
CA PHE A 77 -5.47 -9.79 3.82
C PHE A 77 -6.25 -11.10 3.73
N ASP A 78 -7.43 -11.10 4.30
CA ASP A 78 -8.37 -12.20 4.10
C ASP A 78 -9.05 -12.07 2.73
N VAL A 79 -9.04 -13.16 1.96
CA VAL A 79 -9.73 -13.28 0.67
C VAL A 79 -11.02 -14.06 0.87
N THR A 80 -12.15 -13.41 0.68
CA THR A 80 -13.45 -14.02 1.01
C THR A 80 -14.56 -13.53 0.07
N SER A 81 -15.77 -14.05 0.27
CA SER A 81 -16.95 -13.59 -0.46
C SER A 81 -17.65 -12.45 0.29
N ALA A 82 -18.18 -11.47 -0.44
CA ALA A 82 -18.91 -10.32 0.11
C ALA A 82 -20.08 -10.68 1.05
N LYS A 83 -20.70 -11.84 0.84
CA LYS A 83 -21.81 -12.31 1.66
C LYS A 83 -21.38 -12.84 3.03
N LYS A 84 -20.12 -13.30 3.14
CA LYS A 84 -19.63 -14.00 4.34
C LYS A 84 -18.84 -13.08 5.28
N THR A 85 -18.38 -11.93 4.79
CA THR A 85 -17.56 -11.05 5.60
C THR A 85 -18.38 -10.06 6.41
N GLU A 86 -17.92 -9.80 7.62
CA GLU A 86 -18.35 -8.70 8.48
C GLU A 86 -17.25 -7.61 8.55
N GLN A 87 -16.07 -7.88 7.99
CA GLN A 87 -14.94 -6.96 7.99
C GLN A 87 -15.05 -5.93 6.88
N ASP A 88 -14.31 -4.84 7.00
CA ASP A 88 -14.30 -3.77 6.02
C ASP A 88 -13.76 -4.26 4.68
N ILE A 89 -14.49 -3.96 3.61
CA ILE A 89 -14.14 -4.36 2.26
C ILE A 89 -13.16 -3.33 1.69
N LEU A 90 -11.93 -3.76 1.42
CA LEU A 90 -10.87 -2.91 0.87
C LEU A 90 -10.83 -2.92 -0.65
N GLY A 91 -11.23 -4.00 -1.28
CA GLY A 91 -11.19 -4.13 -2.73
C GLY A 91 -11.79 -5.45 -3.21
N MET A 92 -11.84 -5.60 -4.53
CA MET A 92 -12.29 -6.82 -5.20
C MET A 92 -11.22 -7.31 -6.16
N LEU A 93 -10.95 -8.60 -6.12
CA LEU A 93 -10.05 -9.28 -7.03
C LEU A 93 -10.74 -9.55 -8.38
N PRO A 94 -9.98 -9.81 -9.46
CA PRO A 94 -10.54 -10.08 -10.79
C PRO A 94 -11.47 -11.29 -10.85
N ASP A 95 -11.32 -12.24 -9.92
CA ASP A 95 -12.16 -13.44 -9.77
C ASP A 95 -13.47 -13.19 -9.00
N GLY A 96 -13.73 -11.95 -8.59
CA GLY A 96 -14.91 -11.55 -7.84
C GLY A 96 -14.83 -11.81 -6.34
N GLN A 97 -13.71 -12.32 -5.83
CA GLN A 97 -13.45 -12.38 -4.40
C GLN A 97 -13.11 -11.00 -3.85
N ILE A 98 -13.36 -10.77 -2.58
CA ILE A 98 -13.07 -9.50 -1.93
C ILE A 98 -11.90 -9.62 -0.95
N LEU A 99 -11.16 -8.52 -0.84
CA LEU A 99 -10.09 -8.33 0.13
C LEU A 99 -10.65 -7.62 1.35
N THR A 100 -10.37 -8.18 2.53
CA THR A 100 -10.74 -7.60 3.82
C THR A 100 -9.55 -7.63 4.77
N LEU A 101 -9.53 -6.77 5.78
CA LEU A 101 -8.55 -6.88 6.86
C LEU A 101 -8.87 -8.11 7.72
N PRO A 102 -7.85 -8.91 8.12
CA PRO A 102 -8.06 -9.99 9.07
C PRO A 102 -8.54 -9.46 10.41
N LYS A 103 -9.44 -10.19 11.09
CA LYS A 103 -9.99 -9.79 12.38
C LYS A 103 -8.92 -9.55 13.45
N ASN A 104 -7.80 -10.29 13.38
CA ASN A 104 -6.67 -10.19 14.32
C ASN A 104 -5.44 -9.56 13.67
N THR A 105 -5.63 -8.62 12.76
CA THR A 105 -4.53 -7.92 12.12
C THR A 105 -3.75 -7.05 13.13
N ARG A 106 -2.43 -6.90 12.89
CA ARG A 106 -1.59 -5.91 13.59
C ARG A 106 -1.64 -4.53 12.92
N LEU A 107 -2.29 -4.44 11.76
CA LEU A 107 -2.48 -3.16 11.05
C LEU A 107 -3.55 -2.35 11.77
N ASN A 108 -3.42 -1.03 11.74
CA ASN A 108 -4.48 -0.15 12.22
C ASN A 108 -5.64 -0.13 11.18
N SER A 109 -6.83 0.25 11.62
CA SER A 109 -8.02 0.33 10.77
C SER A 109 -8.14 1.67 10.02
N ASN A 110 -7.09 2.51 10.02
CA ASN A 110 -7.12 3.79 9.32
C ASN A 110 -7.03 3.56 7.82
N LEU A 111 -8.01 4.06 7.08
CA LEU A 111 -8.08 3.93 5.62
C LEU A 111 -8.05 5.31 4.97
N ALA A 112 -7.07 5.54 4.09
CA ALA A 112 -7.01 6.73 3.25
C ALA A 112 -7.38 6.37 1.81
N VAL A 113 -8.39 7.05 1.25
CA VAL A 113 -8.88 6.81 -0.10
C VAL A 113 -8.69 8.06 -0.95
N CYS A 114 -7.82 7.96 -1.95
CA CYS A 114 -7.53 9.05 -2.89
C CYS A 114 -8.19 8.78 -4.25
N GLY A 115 -8.74 9.80 -4.84
CA GLY A 115 -9.35 9.72 -6.18
C GLY A 115 -9.96 11.05 -6.60
N SER A 116 -10.03 11.32 -7.89
CA SER A 116 -10.66 12.53 -8.44
C SER A 116 -12.17 12.57 -8.16
N SER A 117 -12.80 13.72 -8.39
CA SER A 117 -14.26 13.84 -8.29
C SER A 117 -14.94 12.92 -9.32
N GLY A 118 -16.05 12.30 -8.94
CA GLY A 118 -16.81 11.41 -9.83
C GLY A 118 -16.29 9.96 -9.94
N THR A 119 -15.16 9.60 -9.32
CA THR A 119 -14.62 8.22 -9.37
C THR A 119 -15.38 7.21 -8.52
N GLY A 120 -16.48 7.61 -7.88
CA GLY A 120 -17.33 6.72 -7.12
C GLY A 120 -16.84 6.37 -5.71
N LYS A 121 -15.91 7.15 -5.12
CA LYS A 121 -15.38 6.91 -3.76
C LYS A 121 -16.46 6.67 -2.71
N SER A 122 -17.45 7.58 -2.65
CA SER A 122 -18.55 7.47 -1.69
C SER A 122 -19.37 6.21 -1.92
N ARG A 123 -19.60 5.85 -3.18
CA ARG A 123 -20.41 4.68 -3.55
C ARG A 123 -19.69 3.36 -3.30
N SER A 124 -18.40 3.28 -3.66
CA SER A 124 -17.65 2.03 -3.59
C SER A 124 -16.99 1.78 -2.23
N ILE A 125 -16.65 2.83 -1.49
CA ILE A 125 -15.97 2.69 -0.19
C ILE A 125 -16.86 3.12 0.97
N SER A 126 -17.27 4.42 1.02
CA SER A 126 -17.95 4.95 2.22
C SER A 126 -19.26 4.21 2.54
N ARG A 127 -20.10 3.93 1.54
CA ARG A 127 -21.32 3.16 1.76
C ARG A 127 -21.04 1.74 2.22
N ASN A 128 -20.02 1.08 1.65
CA ASN A 128 -19.65 -0.26 2.06
C ASN A 128 -19.15 -0.31 3.51
N LEU A 129 -18.38 0.68 3.95
CA LEU A 129 -17.94 0.80 5.34
C LEU A 129 -19.14 0.93 6.28
N VAL A 130 -20.12 1.79 5.94
CA VAL A 130 -21.38 1.92 6.71
C VAL A 130 -22.12 0.59 6.78
N LEU A 131 -22.30 -0.12 5.66
CA LEU A 131 -22.96 -1.42 5.63
C LEU A 131 -22.25 -2.48 6.49
N GLN A 132 -20.93 -2.51 6.48
CA GLN A 132 -20.16 -3.43 7.31
C GLN A 132 -20.24 -3.07 8.80
N ALA A 133 -20.17 -1.79 9.14
CA ALA A 133 -20.34 -1.32 10.51
C ALA A 133 -21.73 -1.67 11.06
N VAL A 134 -22.79 -1.56 10.25
CA VAL A 134 -24.15 -2.00 10.63
C VAL A 134 -24.19 -3.49 10.91
N LYS A 135 -23.55 -4.32 10.11
CA LYS A 135 -23.46 -5.77 10.37
C LYS A 135 -22.76 -6.09 11.69
N ARG A 136 -21.77 -5.28 12.08
CA ARG A 136 -21.05 -5.43 13.36
C ARG A 136 -21.76 -4.77 14.55
N GLY A 137 -22.83 -4.00 14.32
CA GLY A 137 -23.55 -3.26 15.36
C GLY A 137 -22.73 -2.10 15.94
N GLU A 138 -21.85 -1.49 15.16
CA GLU A 138 -20.96 -0.41 15.59
C GLU A 138 -21.62 0.96 15.50
N SER A 139 -21.29 1.87 16.42
CA SER A 139 -21.68 3.28 16.31
C SER A 139 -20.81 3.99 15.27
N LEU A 140 -21.42 4.94 14.55
CA LEU A 140 -20.80 5.64 13.45
C LEU A 140 -20.80 7.15 13.65
N ILE A 141 -19.70 7.82 13.31
CA ILE A 141 -19.61 9.26 13.17
C ILE A 141 -19.17 9.54 11.73
N LEU A 142 -19.99 10.27 10.98
CA LEU A 142 -19.76 10.54 9.57
C LEU A 142 -19.71 12.06 9.33
N THR A 143 -18.70 12.50 8.56
CA THR A 143 -18.65 13.87 8.03
C THR A 143 -19.10 13.84 6.58
N ASP A 144 -20.26 14.45 6.28
CA ASP A 144 -20.89 14.40 4.96
C ASP A 144 -21.22 15.81 4.44
N PRO A 145 -20.22 16.52 3.87
CA PRO A 145 -20.43 17.92 3.45
C PRO A 145 -21.40 18.07 2.28
N LYS A 146 -21.80 17.00 1.61
CA LYS A 146 -22.73 17.00 0.48
C LYS A 146 -24.07 16.33 0.78
N SER A 147 -24.25 15.81 1.97
CA SER A 147 -25.43 15.06 2.39
C SER A 147 -25.71 13.76 1.59
N GLU A 148 -24.74 13.32 0.73
CA GLU A 148 -24.90 12.13 -0.13
C GLU A 148 -25.05 10.84 0.69
N LEU A 149 -24.33 10.72 1.80
CA LEU A 149 -24.40 9.55 2.69
C LEU A 149 -25.69 9.59 3.52
N TYR A 150 -26.04 10.73 4.04
CA TYR A 150 -27.28 10.91 4.80
C TYR A 150 -28.51 10.57 3.96
N GLU A 151 -28.63 11.15 2.78
CA GLU A 151 -29.76 10.92 1.86
C GLU A 151 -29.88 9.45 1.46
N SER A 152 -28.74 8.78 1.22
CA SER A 152 -28.74 7.41 0.71
C SER A 152 -28.76 6.32 1.75
N MET A 153 -28.38 6.61 3.01
CA MET A 153 -28.18 5.59 4.03
C MET A 153 -29.02 5.79 5.31
N SER A 154 -29.58 6.98 5.53
CA SER A 154 -30.28 7.29 6.79
C SER A 154 -31.53 6.41 7.03
N GLU A 155 -32.30 6.14 5.99
CA GLU A 155 -33.46 5.24 6.06
C GLU A 155 -32.99 3.82 6.40
N TYR A 156 -32.02 3.28 5.67
CA TYR A 156 -31.45 1.97 5.94
C TYR A 156 -30.92 1.83 7.37
N LEU A 157 -30.25 2.86 7.91
CA LEU A 157 -29.76 2.87 9.28
C LEU A 157 -30.92 2.80 10.28
N ARG A 158 -31.97 3.60 10.09
CA ARG A 158 -33.16 3.59 10.95
C ARG A 158 -33.86 2.24 10.92
N ASP A 159 -34.01 1.62 9.74
CA ASP A 159 -34.62 0.28 9.57
C ASP A 159 -33.82 -0.81 10.30
N ASN A 160 -32.49 -0.60 10.45
CA ASN A 160 -31.64 -1.49 11.23
C ASN A 160 -31.50 -1.09 12.71
N GLY A 161 -32.40 -0.23 13.22
CA GLY A 161 -32.47 0.12 14.63
C GLY A 161 -31.51 1.21 15.10
N TYR A 162 -30.85 1.92 14.19
CA TYR A 162 -29.96 3.01 14.55
C TYR A 162 -30.72 4.32 14.82
N THR A 163 -30.33 5.01 15.86
CA THR A 163 -30.72 6.41 16.07
C THR A 163 -29.80 7.31 15.24
N VAL A 164 -30.35 7.90 14.18
CA VAL A 164 -29.59 8.81 13.30
C VAL A 164 -29.79 10.24 13.79
N LYS A 165 -28.69 10.87 14.21
CA LYS A 165 -28.61 12.28 14.60
C LYS A 165 -27.89 13.06 13.53
N VAL A 166 -28.39 14.24 13.21
CA VAL A 166 -27.81 15.12 12.19
C VAL A 166 -27.40 16.45 12.83
N PHE A 167 -26.13 16.76 12.77
CA PHE A 167 -25.62 18.05 13.18
C PHE A 167 -25.35 18.90 11.94
N ASN A 168 -26.32 19.73 11.56
CA ASN A 168 -26.27 20.54 10.35
C ASN A 168 -25.74 21.95 10.68
N LEU A 169 -24.53 22.26 10.23
CA LEU A 169 -23.88 23.55 10.43
C LEU A 169 -24.26 24.59 9.38
N ILE A 170 -24.90 24.16 8.27
CA ILE A 170 -25.32 25.06 7.19
C ILE A 170 -26.72 25.56 7.44
N GLU A 171 -27.64 24.64 7.75
CA GLU A 171 -29.04 24.92 8.02
C GLU A 171 -29.38 24.46 9.45
N MET A 172 -29.09 25.31 10.41
CA MET A 172 -29.20 24.98 11.83
C MET A 172 -30.65 24.67 12.27
N ASP A 173 -31.63 25.23 11.56
CA ASP A 173 -33.04 24.97 11.83
C ASP A 173 -33.44 23.51 11.54
N HIS A 174 -32.66 22.83 10.71
CA HIS A 174 -32.81 21.41 10.39
C HIS A 174 -31.80 20.52 11.10
N SER A 175 -31.16 21.04 12.14
CA SER A 175 -30.17 20.29 12.93
C SER A 175 -30.78 19.70 14.19
N ASP A 176 -30.35 18.48 14.53
CA ASP A 176 -30.58 17.94 15.87
C ASP A 176 -29.79 18.76 16.89
N SER A 177 -30.37 19.01 18.05
CA SER A 177 -29.66 19.66 19.16
C SER A 177 -28.71 18.67 19.83
N TRP A 178 -27.51 19.12 20.13
CA TRP A 178 -26.53 18.37 20.88
C TRP A 178 -25.90 19.23 21.96
N ASN A 179 -26.03 18.78 23.21
CA ASN A 179 -25.36 19.42 24.32
C ASN A 179 -24.13 18.61 24.71
N SER A 180 -22.97 19.06 24.24
CA SER A 180 -21.67 18.41 24.50
C SER A 180 -21.36 18.31 26.00
N LEU A 181 -21.88 19.21 26.84
CA LEU A 181 -21.63 19.19 28.28
C LEU A 181 -22.34 18.02 29.00
N ASN A 182 -23.43 17.50 28.43
CA ASN A 182 -24.08 16.31 29.00
C ASN A 182 -23.27 15.03 28.80
N GLU A 183 -22.36 15.03 27.86
CA GLU A 183 -21.50 13.87 27.54
C GLU A 183 -20.18 13.90 28.33
N VAL A 184 -19.91 14.99 29.05
CA VAL A 184 -18.71 15.09 29.89
C VAL A 184 -18.94 14.28 31.15
N CYS A 185 -18.15 13.22 31.31
CA CYS A 185 -18.19 12.38 32.50
C CYS A 185 -17.70 13.17 33.72
N LEU A 186 -18.58 13.38 34.72
CA LEU A 186 -18.27 14.11 35.95
C LEU A 186 -17.10 13.51 36.75
N LEU A 187 -16.78 12.23 36.54
CA LEU A 187 -15.61 11.58 37.14
C LEU A 187 -14.28 12.08 36.60
N TYR A 188 -14.24 12.59 35.35
CA TYR A 188 -13.00 13.13 34.76
C TYR A 188 -12.69 14.57 35.18
N THR A 189 -13.69 15.31 35.69
CA THR A 189 -13.52 16.69 36.15
C THR A 189 -13.07 16.80 37.60
N SER A 190 -13.18 15.71 38.39
CA SER A 190 -12.71 15.71 39.79
C SER A 190 -11.19 15.44 39.90
N ASP A 191 -10.61 14.67 38.97
CA ASP A 191 -9.16 14.36 38.97
C ASP A 191 -8.29 15.52 38.44
N ALA A 192 -8.85 16.42 37.66
CA ALA A 192 -8.11 17.59 37.14
C ALA A 192 -8.04 18.80 38.12
N ALA A 193 -8.71 18.72 39.25
CA ALA A 193 -8.74 19.78 40.25
C ALA A 193 -7.82 19.53 41.46
N ASP A 194 -7.20 18.36 41.55
CA ASP A 194 -6.34 17.95 42.67
C ASP A 194 -4.84 17.90 42.34
N ASP A 195 -4.41 18.34 41.13
CA ASP A 195 -3.01 18.58 40.73
C ASP A 195 -2.78 20.14 40.64
#